data_1b56c862507ecfc1bf360ca971dc3506
#
_entry.id   1b56c862507ecfc1bf360ca971dc3506
#
_cell.length_a   1.000
_cell.length_b   1.000
_cell.length_c   1.000
_cell.angle_alpha   90.00
_cell.angle_beta   90.00
_cell.angle_gamma   90.00
#
_symmetry.space_group_name_H-M   'P 1'
#
loop_
_entity.id
_entity.type
_entity.pdbx_description
1 polymer ?
#
loop_
_entity_poly.entity_id
_entity_poly.type
_entity_poly.pdbx_seq_one_letter_code
_entity_poly.pdbx_strand_id
1 'polypeptide(L)'
;LLPLLPLLTILASCRKSAEETADNLRIEKLHQLDELLNAQSPQAKAEIEKGMQQAKDSLTFYEYYARKGRWFCQSATPDSTVGYVDRTLRFALRQPDTPRRNGLLAYTYNCQGINYHNFHRKADEVVSLYQSAYAYSMRSDVQHQAPSICANLGDAYLFKNQLPQAASWYRRALFLVDSLQLPKEENVSLYVGLATIYLKLNDFEASLQCYQQTEDHLPQMSLAMQA
;
A
#
# COMPACT_ATOMS: atom_id res chain seq x y z
N LEU A 1 38.43 37.88 10.10
CA LEU A 1 37.51 36.77 10.32
C LEU A 1 36.43 36.86 9.25
N LEU A 2 36.60 36.13 8.12
CA LEU A 2 35.56 35.98 7.09
C LEU A 2 34.43 35.12 7.67
N PRO A 3 33.17 35.39 7.30
CA PRO A 3 32.01 34.67 7.86
C PRO A 3 31.94 33.23 7.33
N LEU A 4 32.18 32.26 8.22
CA LEU A 4 32.00 30.84 7.98
C LEU A 4 30.50 30.43 7.86
N LEU A 5 29.56 31.36 8.16
CA LEU A 5 28.11 31.14 8.12
C LEU A 5 27.55 30.73 6.75
N PRO A 6 27.91 31.37 5.60
CA PRO A 6 27.30 30.99 4.32
C PRO A 6 27.75 29.63 3.80
N LEU A 7 28.96 29.17 4.16
CA LEU A 7 29.42 27.83 3.75
C LEU A 7 28.65 26.72 4.48
N LEU A 8 28.38 26.91 5.75
CA LEU A 8 27.59 25.95 6.58
C LEU A 8 26.12 25.84 6.10
N THR A 9 25.53 26.96 5.68
CA THR A 9 24.15 26.94 5.15
C THR A 9 24.07 26.27 3.77
N ILE A 10 25.06 26.48 2.88
CA ILE A 10 25.15 25.82 1.59
C ILE A 10 25.36 24.32 1.75
N LEU A 11 26.27 23.90 2.63
CA LEU A 11 26.49 22.47 2.92
C LEU A 11 25.25 21.79 3.53
N ALA A 12 24.54 22.48 4.41
CA ALA A 12 23.30 21.97 5.01
C ALA A 12 22.17 21.84 3.96
N SER A 13 22.05 22.80 3.04
CA SER A 13 21.06 22.75 1.96
C SER A 13 21.38 21.65 0.93
N CYS A 14 22.64 21.48 0.56
CA CYS A 14 23.08 20.39 -0.32
C CYS A 14 22.86 19.02 0.30
N ARG A 15 23.12 18.86 1.61
CA ARG A 15 22.88 17.62 2.33
C ARG A 15 21.38 17.29 2.39
N LYS A 16 20.54 18.27 2.70
CA LYS A 16 19.08 18.10 2.73
C LYS A 16 18.53 17.68 1.37
N SER A 17 18.99 18.31 0.29
CA SER A 17 18.61 17.94 -1.08
C SER A 17 19.04 16.52 -1.46
N ALA A 18 20.23 16.08 -1.04
CA ALA A 18 20.72 14.72 -1.30
C ALA A 18 19.94 13.66 -0.50
N GLU A 19 19.58 13.96 0.76
CA GLU A 19 18.75 13.08 1.60
C GLU A 19 17.34 12.94 1.01
N GLU A 20 16.71 14.05 0.59
CA GLU A 20 15.40 14.06 -0.05
C GLU A 20 15.39 13.27 -1.37
N THR A 21 16.45 13.40 -2.18
CA THR A 21 16.60 12.62 -3.42
C THR A 21 16.74 11.13 -3.14
N ALA A 22 17.49 10.75 -2.09
CA ALA A 22 17.65 9.35 -1.69
C ALA A 22 16.34 8.73 -1.18
N ASP A 23 15.55 9.48 -0.41
CA ASP A 23 14.25 9.04 0.08
C ASP A 23 13.24 8.89 -1.06
N ASN A 24 13.19 9.82 -2.01
CA ASN A 24 12.34 9.72 -3.19
C ASN A 24 12.69 8.48 -4.02
N LEU A 25 13.97 8.21 -4.25
CA LEU A 25 14.41 7.01 -4.96
C LEU A 25 14.04 5.70 -4.22
N ARG A 26 14.12 5.72 -2.89
CA ARG A 26 13.69 4.58 -2.06
C ARG A 26 12.18 4.34 -2.21
N ILE A 27 11.38 5.39 -2.09
CA ILE A 27 9.91 5.33 -2.23
C ILE A 27 9.53 4.79 -3.60
N GLU A 28 10.15 5.29 -4.66
CA GLU A 28 9.95 4.85 -6.04
C GLU A 28 10.24 3.35 -6.20
N LYS A 29 11.37 2.87 -5.69
CA LYS A 29 11.73 1.45 -5.74
C LYS A 29 10.75 0.56 -4.98
N LEU A 30 10.27 1.01 -3.83
CA LEU A 30 9.28 0.28 -3.06
C LEU A 30 7.93 0.23 -3.79
N HIS A 31 7.56 1.31 -4.47
CA HIS A 31 6.35 1.36 -5.29
C HIS A 31 6.42 0.37 -6.47
N GLN A 32 7.50 0.42 -7.26
CA GLN A 32 7.74 -0.53 -8.35
C GLN A 32 7.71 -2.00 -7.88
N LEU A 33 8.28 -2.27 -6.70
CA LEU A 33 8.23 -3.61 -6.12
C LEU A 33 6.81 -4.01 -5.69
N ASP A 34 6.02 -3.07 -5.17
CA ASP A 34 4.62 -3.32 -4.82
C ASP A 34 3.75 -3.60 -6.06
N GLU A 35 4.04 -2.95 -7.20
CA GLU A 35 3.43 -3.25 -8.50
C GLU A 35 3.77 -4.67 -8.97
N LEU A 36 5.04 -5.09 -8.89
CA LEU A 36 5.44 -6.46 -9.20
C LEU A 36 4.74 -7.49 -8.32
N LEU A 37 4.55 -7.19 -7.04
CA LEU A 37 3.82 -8.04 -6.11
C LEU A 37 2.32 -8.09 -6.45
N ASN A 38 1.71 -6.97 -6.81
CA ASN A 38 0.31 -6.92 -7.22
C ASN A 38 0.07 -7.72 -8.50
N ALA A 39 0.99 -7.63 -9.47
CA ALA A 39 0.97 -8.41 -10.70
C ALA A 39 1.37 -9.89 -10.51
N GLN A 40 1.69 -10.31 -9.28
CA GLN A 40 2.23 -11.65 -8.98
C GLN A 40 3.44 -12.04 -9.84
N SER A 41 4.26 -11.06 -10.21
CA SER A 41 5.42 -11.26 -11.06
C SER A 41 6.49 -12.14 -10.38
N PRO A 42 7.04 -13.13 -11.07
CA PRO A 42 8.14 -13.95 -10.52
C PRO A 42 9.40 -13.12 -10.24
N GLN A 43 9.55 -11.94 -10.86
CA GLN A 43 10.66 -11.03 -10.63
C GLN A 43 10.62 -10.39 -9.23
N ALA A 44 9.43 -10.27 -8.61
CA ALA A 44 9.29 -9.69 -7.27
C ALA A 44 10.19 -10.36 -6.24
N LYS A 45 10.30 -11.69 -6.26
CA LYS A 45 11.15 -12.44 -5.32
C LYS A 45 12.63 -12.04 -5.44
N ALA A 46 13.15 -11.97 -6.66
CA ALA A 46 14.55 -11.60 -6.90
C ALA A 46 14.85 -10.17 -6.45
N GLU A 47 13.95 -9.22 -6.73
CA GLU A 47 14.11 -7.82 -6.31
C GLU A 47 14.00 -7.67 -4.77
N ILE A 48 13.14 -8.45 -4.10
CA ILE A 48 13.09 -8.50 -2.63
C ILE A 48 14.43 -8.97 -2.06
N GLU A 49 14.97 -10.09 -2.54
CA GLU A 49 16.21 -10.66 -2.04
C GLU A 49 17.40 -9.75 -2.28
N LYS A 50 17.48 -9.13 -3.45
CA LYS A 50 18.48 -8.13 -3.80
C LYS A 50 18.38 -6.91 -2.88
N GLY A 51 17.17 -6.39 -2.66
CA GLY A 51 16.95 -5.24 -1.77
C GLY A 51 17.36 -5.53 -0.33
N MET A 52 17.06 -6.71 0.19
CA MET A 52 17.50 -7.14 1.52
C MET A 52 19.03 -7.23 1.63
N GLN A 53 19.71 -7.77 0.60
CA GLN A 53 21.17 -7.89 0.57
C GLN A 53 21.87 -6.52 0.48
N GLN A 54 21.28 -5.57 -0.24
CA GLN A 54 21.83 -4.23 -0.46
C GLN A 54 21.44 -3.22 0.62
N ALA A 55 20.60 -3.62 1.59
CA ALA A 55 20.14 -2.74 2.65
C ALA A 55 21.30 -2.24 3.51
N LYS A 56 21.43 -0.91 3.61
CA LYS A 56 22.48 -0.25 4.39
C LYS A 56 22.05 0.07 5.82
N ASP A 57 20.76 0.00 6.11
CA ASP A 57 20.18 0.23 7.43
C ASP A 57 19.05 -0.77 7.71
N SER A 58 18.70 -0.92 8.99
CA SER A 58 17.70 -1.90 9.41
C SER A 58 16.29 -1.57 8.91
N LEU A 59 15.92 -0.28 8.75
CA LEU A 59 14.61 0.07 8.20
C LEU A 59 14.50 -0.38 6.75
N THR A 60 15.50 -0.08 5.90
CA THR A 60 15.56 -0.57 4.52
C THR A 60 15.45 -2.09 4.47
N PHE A 61 16.18 -2.81 5.30
CA PHE A 61 16.09 -4.27 5.37
C PHE A 61 14.67 -4.74 5.66
N TYR A 62 14.00 -4.16 6.67
CA TYR A 62 12.65 -4.57 7.06
C TYR A 62 11.57 -4.11 6.08
N GLU A 63 11.79 -3.07 5.29
CA GLU A 63 10.91 -2.68 4.19
C GLU A 63 10.82 -3.80 3.12
N TYR A 64 11.94 -4.40 2.75
CA TYR A 64 11.98 -5.55 1.85
C TYR A 64 11.54 -6.86 2.54
N TYR A 65 11.89 -7.03 3.82
CA TYR A 65 11.51 -8.20 4.61
C TYR A 65 9.98 -8.31 4.78
N ALA A 66 9.27 -7.21 4.97
CA ALA A 66 7.81 -7.17 4.98
C ALA A 66 7.21 -7.58 3.63
N ARG A 67 7.82 -7.16 2.52
CA ARG A 67 7.42 -7.54 1.17
C ARG A 67 7.65 -9.02 0.90
N LYS A 68 8.69 -9.61 1.47
CA LYS A 68 8.89 -11.06 1.45
C LYS A 68 7.73 -11.79 2.14
N GLY A 69 7.23 -11.26 3.25
CA GLY A 69 6.02 -11.79 3.91
C GLY A 69 4.79 -11.75 3.00
N ARG A 70 4.57 -10.64 2.28
CA ARG A 70 3.48 -10.52 1.32
C ARG A 70 3.61 -11.51 0.16
N TRP A 71 4.82 -11.70 -0.37
CA TRP A 71 5.08 -12.68 -1.42
C TRP A 71 4.67 -14.09 -0.99
N PHE A 72 4.99 -14.50 0.24
CA PHE A 72 4.56 -15.80 0.79
C PHE A 72 3.04 -15.89 0.98
N CYS A 73 2.38 -14.80 1.36
CA CYS A 73 0.92 -14.75 1.47
C CYS A 73 0.26 -15.06 0.12
N GLN A 74 0.78 -14.49 -0.97
CA GLN A 74 0.29 -14.72 -2.32
C GLN A 74 0.61 -16.13 -2.83
N SER A 75 1.71 -16.73 -2.36
CA SER A 75 2.14 -18.08 -2.73
C SER A 75 1.44 -19.20 -1.92
N ALA A 76 0.32 -18.88 -1.24
CA ALA A 76 -0.47 -19.82 -0.43
C ALA A 76 0.32 -20.51 0.71
N THR A 77 1.27 -19.82 1.31
CA THR A 77 2.03 -20.27 2.50
C THR A 77 1.78 -19.33 3.69
N PRO A 78 0.54 -19.32 4.25
CA PRO A 78 0.11 -18.34 5.26
C PRO A 78 0.97 -18.37 6.53
N ASP A 79 1.40 -19.55 6.98
CA ASP A 79 2.21 -19.70 8.20
C ASP A 79 3.57 -19.01 8.06
N SER A 80 4.18 -19.05 6.86
CA SER A 80 5.41 -18.33 6.58
C SER A 80 5.22 -16.82 6.70
N THR A 81 4.06 -16.30 6.22
CA THR A 81 3.71 -14.87 6.30
C THR A 81 3.71 -14.38 7.75
N VAL A 82 3.12 -15.14 8.68
CA VAL A 82 3.02 -14.77 10.09
C VAL A 82 4.40 -14.48 10.69
N GLY A 83 5.40 -15.31 10.41
CA GLY A 83 6.75 -15.11 10.93
C GLY A 83 7.41 -13.80 10.41
N TYR A 84 7.17 -13.43 9.16
CA TYR A 84 7.67 -12.17 8.58
C TYR A 84 6.97 -10.96 9.19
N VAL A 85 5.65 -10.99 9.30
CA VAL A 85 4.82 -9.95 9.89
C VAL A 85 5.22 -9.69 11.35
N ASP A 86 5.27 -10.72 12.18
CA ASP A 86 5.57 -10.60 13.61
C ASP A 86 6.96 -10.02 13.86
N ARG A 87 7.96 -10.43 13.10
CA ARG A 87 9.32 -9.89 13.23
C ARG A 87 9.38 -8.42 12.82
N THR A 88 8.69 -8.07 11.72
CA THR A 88 8.65 -6.69 11.25
C THR A 88 7.93 -5.79 12.24
N LEU A 89 6.77 -6.21 12.77
CA LEU A 89 6.04 -5.44 13.78
C LEU A 89 6.88 -5.23 15.05
N ARG A 90 7.49 -6.28 15.58
CA ARG A 90 8.36 -6.18 16.76
C ARG A 90 9.54 -5.24 16.54
N PHE A 91 10.12 -5.21 15.35
CA PHE A 91 11.17 -4.26 15.02
C PHE A 91 10.61 -2.84 14.92
N ALA A 92 9.59 -2.63 14.06
CA ALA A 92 9.08 -1.30 13.75
C ALA A 92 8.49 -0.57 14.96
N LEU A 93 7.79 -1.30 15.85
CA LEU A 93 7.20 -0.71 17.08
C LEU A 93 8.25 -0.20 18.09
N ARG A 94 9.51 -0.66 17.99
CA ARG A 94 10.62 -0.18 18.83
C ARG A 94 11.35 1.00 18.22
N GLN A 95 11.07 1.35 16.95
CA GLN A 95 11.71 2.49 16.29
C GLN A 95 11.04 3.81 16.69
N PRO A 96 11.77 4.94 16.64
CA PRO A 96 11.19 6.26 16.82
C PRO A 96 10.00 6.50 15.86
N ASP A 97 9.03 7.31 16.32
CA ASP A 97 7.87 7.67 15.48
C ASP A 97 8.28 8.63 14.37
N THR A 98 8.54 8.07 13.21
CA THR A 98 8.91 8.77 11.98
C THR A 98 7.98 8.41 10.84
N PRO A 99 7.81 9.26 9.82
CA PRO A 99 7.00 8.94 8.64
C PRO A 99 7.43 7.62 7.97
N ARG A 100 8.73 7.37 7.86
CA ARG A 100 9.28 6.13 7.29
C ARG A 100 8.91 4.88 8.11
N ARG A 101 9.04 4.95 9.43
CA ARG A 101 8.60 3.86 10.33
C ARG A 101 7.10 3.62 10.20
N ASN A 102 6.31 4.68 10.07
CA ASN A 102 4.87 4.57 9.90
C ASN A 102 4.50 3.90 8.56
N GLY A 103 5.24 4.16 7.48
CA GLY A 103 5.11 3.45 6.21
C GLY A 103 5.34 1.95 6.35
N LEU A 104 6.37 1.55 7.08
CA LEU A 104 6.65 0.14 7.37
C LEU A 104 5.53 -0.52 8.19
N LEU A 105 4.99 0.17 9.20
CA LEU A 105 3.87 -0.33 10.01
C LEU A 105 2.58 -0.44 9.18
N ALA A 106 2.27 0.57 8.37
CA ALA A 106 1.11 0.56 7.48
C ALA A 106 1.14 -0.66 6.56
N TYR A 107 2.28 -0.88 5.90
CA TYR A 107 2.47 -2.02 5.01
C TYR A 107 2.32 -3.36 5.75
N THR A 108 2.93 -3.46 6.93
CA THR A 108 2.95 -4.71 7.70
C THR A 108 1.57 -5.08 8.23
N TYR A 109 0.82 -4.11 8.78
CA TYR A 109 -0.56 -4.33 9.22
C TYR A 109 -1.48 -4.67 8.03
N ASN A 110 -1.27 -4.04 6.87
CA ASN A 110 -2.01 -4.39 5.65
C ASN A 110 -1.73 -5.83 5.23
N CYS A 111 -0.48 -6.27 5.22
CA CYS A 111 -0.12 -7.67 4.91
C CYS A 111 -0.74 -8.66 5.91
N GLN A 112 -0.77 -8.32 7.20
CA GLN A 112 -1.42 -9.14 8.21
C GLN A 112 -2.93 -9.21 7.98
N GLY A 113 -3.56 -8.08 7.65
CA GLY A 113 -4.98 -8.02 7.29
C GLY A 113 -5.31 -8.90 6.09
N ILE A 114 -4.51 -8.85 5.03
CA ILE A 114 -4.69 -9.71 3.84
C ILE A 114 -4.56 -11.19 4.21
N ASN A 115 -3.56 -11.56 5.02
CA ASN A 115 -3.40 -12.94 5.48
C ASN A 115 -4.61 -13.41 6.28
N TYR A 116 -5.10 -12.61 7.23
CA TYR A 116 -6.27 -12.94 8.04
C TYR A 116 -7.54 -13.00 7.23
N HIS A 117 -7.73 -12.09 6.28
CA HIS A 117 -8.88 -12.09 5.37
C HIS A 117 -8.94 -13.39 4.55
N ASN A 118 -7.83 -13.78 3.96
CA ASN A 118 -7.78 -14.91 3.04
C ASN A 118 -7.85 -16.27 3.75
N PHE A 119 -7.21 -16.41 4.91
CA PHE A 119 -6.98 -17.71 5.51
C PHE A 119 -7.72 -17.92 6.85
N HIS A 120 -7.90 -16.88 7.65
CA HIS A 120 -8.48 -17.01 8.98
C HIS A 120 -9.94 -16.56 9.04
N ARG A 121 -10.39 -15.68 8.13
CA ARG A 121 -11.76 -15.16 8.00
C ARG A 121 -12.34 -14.55 9.28
N LYS A 122 -11.52 -13.98 10.13
CA LYS A 122 -11.93 -13.31 11.37
C LYS A 122 -12.23 -11.84 11.08
N ALA A 123 -13.45 -11.55 10.63
CA ALA A 123 -13.84 -10.27 10.06
C ALA A 123 -13.52 -9.05 10.95
N ASP A 124 -13.74 -9.14 12.26
CA ASP A 124 -13.48 -8.02 13.18
C ASP A 124 -11.98 -7.75 13.35
N GLU A 125 -11.17 -8.82 13.46
CA GLU A 125 -9.71 -8.71 13.52
C GLU A 125 -9.16 -8.12 12.21
N VAL A 126 -9.69 -8.54 11.05
CA VAL A 126 -9.33 -8.01 9.72
C VAL A 126 -9.59 -6.52 9.63
N VAL A 127 -10.78 -6.06 10.02
CA VAL A 127 -11.12 -4.63 10.05
C VAL A 127 -10.16 -3.86 10.94
N SER A 128 -9.88 -4.35 12.15
CA SER A 128 -8.96 -3.70 13.10
C SER A 128 -7.53 -3.57 12.53
N LEU A 129 -7.04 -4.62 11.84
CA LEU A 129 -5.73 -4.61 11.20
C LEU A 129 -5.65 -3.58 10.08
N TYR A 130 -6.65 -3.53 9.19
CA TYR A 130 -6.69 -2.55 8.12
C TYR A 130 -6.90 -1.11 8.62
N GLN A 131 -7.67 -0.92 9.71
CA GLN A 131 -7.79 0.40 10.36
C GLN A 131 -6.44 0.86 10.91
N SER A 132 -5.66 -0.04 11.53
CA SER A 132 -4.31 0.26 11.98
C SER A 132 -3.39 0.59 10.80
N ALA A 133 -3.46 -0.19 9.73
CA ALA A 133 -2.71 0.09 8.50
C ALA A 133 -3.04 1.49 7.94
N TYR A 134 -4.33 1.84 7.85
CA TYR A 134 -4.78 3.15 7.38
C TYR A 134 -4.28 4.29 8.27
N ALA A 135 -4.40 4.16 9.60
CA ALA A 135 -3.95 5.19 10.53
C ALA A 135 -2.45 5.47 10.41
N TYR A 136 -1.63 4.44 10.19
CA TYR A 136 -0.21 4.59 9.95
C TYR A 136 0.10 5.12 8.55
N SER A 137 -0.63 4.71 7.51
CA SER A 137 -0.40 5.18 6.14
C SER A 137 -0.61 6.69 5.99
N MET A 138 -1.58 7.25 6.70
CA MET A 138 -1.85 8.70 6.69
C MET A 138 -0.76 9.54 7.37
N ARG A 139 0.17 8.90 8.11
CA ARG A 139 1.31 9.52 8.79
C ARG A 139 2.64 9.08 8.21
N SER A 140 2.61 8.41 7.06
CA SER A 140 3.80 7.84 6.43
C SER A 140 4.35 8.74 5.32
N ASP A 141 5.58 8.45 4.92
CA ASP A 141 6.21 8.98 3.71
C ASP A 141 5.80 8.21 2.44
N VAL A 142 5.11 7.06 2.59
CA VAL A 142 4.72 6.15 1.51
C VAL A 142 3.19 6.15 1.39
N GLN A 143 2.61 7.30 1.01
CA GLN A 143 1.16 7.49 1.00
C GLN A 143 0.43 6.79 -0.16
N HIS A 144 1.13 6.40 -1.23
CA HIS A 144 0.53 5.67 -2.36
C HIS A 144 -0.13 4.34 -1.97
N GLN A 145 0.17 3.80 -0.78
CA GLN A 145 -0.47 2.58 -0.27
C GLN A 145 -1.88 2.82 0.32
N ALA A 146 -2.22 4.07 0.65
CA ALA A 146 -3.46 4.37 1.35
C ALA A 146 -4.73 4.00 0.56
N PRO A 147 -4.83 4.20 -0.78
CA PRO A 147 -5.99 3.77 -1.54
C PRO A 147 -6.24 2.26 -1.48
N SER A 148 -5.20 1.44 -1.64
CA SER A 148 -5.33 -0.02 -1.56
C SER A 148 -5.73 -0.50 -0.17
N ILE A 149 -5.25 0.15 0.90
CA ILE A 149 -5.68 -0.13 2.28
C ILE A 149 -7.16 0.22 2.46
N CYS A 150 -7.62 1.35 1.90
CA CYS A 150 -9.04 1.72 1.92
C CYS A 150 -9.91 0.71 1.14
N ALA A 151 -9.45 0.22 -0.01
CA ALA A 151 -10.13 -0.84 -0.76
C ALA A 151 -10.25 -2.12 0.07
N ASN A 152 -9.17 -2.56 0.71
CA ASN A 152 -9.17 -3.73 1.61
C ASN A 152 -10.14 -3.56 2.80
N LEU A 153 -10.27 -2.33 3.34
CA LEU A 153 -11.30 -2.00 4.33
C LEU A 153 -12.70 -2.13 3.75
N GLY A 154 -12.89 -1.64 2.51
CA GLY A 154 -14.14 -1.79 1.78
C GLY A 154 -14.53 -3.27 1.64
N ASP A 155 -13.59 -4.12 1.23
CA ASP A 155 -13.80 -5.57 1.11
C ASP A 155 -14.13 -6.22 2.46
N ALA A 156 -13.42 -5.84 3.52
CA ALA A 156 -13.68 -6.37 4.86
C ALA A 156 -15.07 -6.01 5.36
N TYR A 157 -15.56 -4.80 5.13
CA TYR A 157 -16.91 -4.39 5.44
C TYR A 157 -17.95 -5.05 4.53
N LEU A 158 -17.62 -5.25 3.25
CA LEU A 158 -18.47 -6.00 2.31
C LEU A 158 -18.65 -7.47 2.77
N PHE A 159 -17.57 -8.11 3.22
CA PHE A 159 -17.62 -9.46 3.79
C PHE A 159 -18.50 -9.53 5.04
N LYS A 160 -18.54 -8.46 5.87
CA LYS A 160 -19.45 -8.31 7.02
C LYS A 160 -20.88 -7.94 6.62
N ASN A 161 -21.18 -7.82 5.33
CA ASN A 161 -22.44 -7.30 4.80
C ASN A 161 -22.81 -5.89 5.31
N GLN A 162 -21.79 -5.08 5.65
CA GLN A 162 -21.94 -3.68 6.08
C GLN A 162 -21.76 -2.76 4.85
N LEU A 163 -22.76 -2.78 3.95
CA LEU A 163 -22.68 -2.18 2.62
C LEU A 163 -22.42 -0.66 2.63
N PRO A 164 -23.07 0.16 3.52
CA PRO A 164 -22.79 1.59 3.57
C PRO A 164 -21.34 1.91 3.96
N GLN A 165 -20.78 1.17 4.93
CA GLN A 165 -19.39 1.33 5.36
C GLN A 165 -18.43 0.90 4.24
N ALA A 166 -18.70 -0.21 3.56
CA ALA A 166 -17.94 -0.67 2.42
C ALA A 166 -17.89 0.41 1.32
N ALA A 167 -19.04 0.95 0.92
CA ALA A 167 -19.10 2.03 -0.08
C ALA A 167 -18.33 3.29 0.36
N SER A 168 -18.39 3.66 1.64
CA SER A 168 -17.64 4.80 2.17
C SER A 168 -16.13 4.63 2.02
N TRP A 169 -15.60 3.43 2.30
CA TRP A 169 -14.17 3.15 2.17
C TRP A 169 -13.70 3.11 0.72
N TYR A 170 -14.48 2.56 -0.21
CA TYR A 170 -14.15 2.62 -1.63
C TYR A 170 -14.15 4.05 -2.18
N ARG A 171 -15.14 4.88 -1.78
CA ARG A 171 -15.14 6.31 -2.13
C ARG A 171 -13.94 7.04 -1.54
N ARG A 172 -13.52 6.67 -0.32
CA ARG A 172 -12.30 7.21 0.28
C ARG A 172 -11.06 6.81 -0.52
N ALA A 173 -10.98 5.60 -1.03
CA ALA A 173 -9.89 5.15 -1.90
C ALA A 173 -9.82 5.98 -3.18
N LEU A 174 -10.94 6.16 -3.89
CA LEU A 174 -11.02 7.02 -5.10
C LEU A 174 -10.56 8.45 -4.81
N PHE A 175 -11.03 9.05 -3.72
CA PHE A 175 -10.59 10.37 -3.30
C PHE A 175 -9.07 10.44 -3.09
N LEU A 176 -8.47 9.40 -2.53
CA LEU A 176 -7.02 9.35 -2.30
C LEU A 176 -6.24 9.17 -3.60
N VAL A 177 -6.72 8.38 -4.56
CA VAL A 177 -6.11 8.28 -5.89
C VAL A 177 -6.03 9.64 -6.55
N ASP A 178 -7.13 10.39 -6.54
CA ASP A 178 -7.17 11.73 -7.13
C ASP A 178 -6.29 12.73 -6.36
N SER A 179 -6.38 12.77 -5.03
CA SER A 179 -5.64 13.73 -4.21
C SER A 179 -4.13 13.50 -4.19
N LEU A 180 -3.69 12.26 -4.36
CA LEU A 180 -2.28 11.89 -4.45
C LEU A 180 -1.77 11.85 -5.90
N GLN A 181 -2.63 12.18 -6.88
CA GLN A 181 -2.32 12.18 -8.31
C GLN A 181 -1.76 10.82 -8.79
N LEU A 182 -2.30 9.73 -8.26
CA LEU A 182 -1.91 8.38 -8.66
C LEU A 182 -2.49 8.02 -10.04
N PRO A 183 -1.94 6.99 -10.72
CA PRO A 183 -2.46 6.52 -11.99
C PRO A 183 -3.95 6.17 -11.91
N LYS A 184 -4.75 6.66 -12.87
CA LYS A 184 -6.20 6.46 -12.88
C LYS A 184 -6.62 5.01 -13.14
N GLU A 185 -5.70 4.20 -13.64
CA GLU A 185 -5.89 2.76 -13.83
C GLU A 185 -6.20 2.05 -12.50
N GLU A 186 -5.71 2.60 -11.37
CA GLU A 186 -6.06 2.11 -10.03
C GLU A 186 -7.56 2.26 -9.71
N ASN A 187 -8.26 3.20 -10.35
CA ASN A 187 -9.68 3.45 -10.13
C ASN A 187 -10.57 2.31 -10.64
N VAL A 188 -10.12 1.53 -11.64
CA VAL A 188 -10.94 0.46 -12.25
C VAL A 188 -11.42 -0.54 -11.20
N SER A 189 -10.51 -1.07 -10.38
CA SER A 189 -10.87 -2.02 -9.32
C SER A 189 -11.77 -1.41 -8.26
N LEU A 190 -11.58 -0.12 -7.96
CA LEU A 190 -12.37 0.62 -6.98
C LEU A 190 -13.81 0.84 -7.46
N TYR A 191 -13.99 1.20 -8.73
CA TYR A 191 -15.33 1.34 -9.34
C TYR A 191 -16.04 -0.01 -9.44
N VAL A 192 -15.34 -1.09 -9.77
CA VAL A 192 -15.91 -2.45 -9.76
C VAL A 192 -16.38 -2.85 -8.36
N GLY A 193 -15.59 -2.55 -7.33
CA GLY A 193 -15.97 -2.77 -5.93
C GLY A 193 -17.24 -1.99 -5.56
N LEU A 194 -17.31 -0.71 -5.90
CA LEU A 194 -18.50 0.13 -5.67
C LEU A 194 -19.72 -0.39 -6.44
N ALA A 195 -19.56 -0.74 -7.72
CA ALA A 195 -20.64 -1.31 -8.53
C ALA A 195 -21.24 -2.57 -7.88
N THR A 196 -20.36 -3.45 -7.37
CA THR A 196 -20.79 -4.66 -6.65
C THR A 196 -21.60 -4.33 -5.39
N ILE A 197 -21.22 -3.30 -4.65
CA ILE A 197 -21.94 -2.85 -3.46
C ILE A 197 -23.29 -2.28 -3.84
N TYR A 198 -23.38 -1.42 -4.87
CA TYR A 198 -24.63 -0.84 -5.34
C TYR A 198 -25.58 -1.90 -5.89
N LEU A 199 -25.08 -2.94 -6.58
CA LEU A 199 -25.91 -4.09 -6.96
C LEU A 199 -26.52 -4.77 -5.74
N LYS A 200 -25.76 -4.98 -4.67
CA LYS A 200 -26.27 -5.58 -3.42
C LYS A 200 -27.29 -4.68 -2.70
N LEU A 201 -27.21 -3.37 -2.91
CA LEU A 201 -28.18 -2.39 -2.40
C LEU A 201 -29.41 -2.24 -3.31
N ASN A 202 -29.48 -2.97 -4.45
CA ASN A 202 -30.47 -2.81 -5.53
C ASN A 202 -30.48 -1.40 -6.16
N ASP A 203 -29.40 -0.67 -6.04
CA ASP A 203 -29.18 0.63 -6.70
C ASP A 203 -28.51 0.38 -8.07
N PHE A 204 -29.33 -0.05 -9.02
CA PHE A 204 -28.86 -0.43 -10.36
C PHE A 204 -28.31 0.75 -11.15
N GLU A 205 -28.85 1.95 -10.92
CA GLU A 205 -28.39 3.16 -11.58
C GLU A 205 -26.98 3.54 -11.14
N ALA A 206 -26.73 3.62 -9.84
CA ALA A 206 -25.40 3.90 -9.29
C ALA A 206 -24.39 2.81 -9.68
N SER A 207 -24.82 1.53 -9.74
CA SER A 207 -23.96 0.44 -10.19
C SER A 207 -23.56 0.62 -11.66
N LEU A 208 -24.52 0.94 -12.53
CA LEU A 208 -24.25 1.18 -13.95
C LEU A 208 -23.29 2.36 -14.15
N GLN A 209 -23.49 3.46 -13.42
CA GLN A 209 -22.59 4.61 -13.46
C GLN A 209 -21.14 4.22 -13.06
N CYS A 210 -20.97 3.38 -12.05
CA CYS A 210 -19.65 2.88 -11.67
C CYS A 210 -19.01 2.04 -12.78
N TYR A 211 -19.76 1.16 -13.44
CA TYR A 211 -19.24 0.38 -14.58
C TYR A 211 -18.88 1.27 -15.77
N GLN A 212 -19.66 2.30 -16.07
CA GLN A 212 -19.32 3.27 -17.13
C GLN A 212 -18.00 3.98 -16.85
N GLN A 213 -17.73 4.34 -15.58
CA GLN A 213 -16.43 4.90 -15.18
C GLN A 213 -15.27 3.92 -15.41
N THR A 214 -15.49 2.60 -15.38
CA THR A 214 -14.43 1.64 -15.70
C THR A 214 -14.15 1.59 -17.20
N GLU A 215 -15.16 1.73 -18.05
CA GLU A 215 -15.01 1.68 -19.51
C GLU A 215 -14.12 2.81 -20.04
N ASP A 216 -14.18 4.00 -19.44
CA ASP A 216 -13.34 5.15 -19.79
C ASP A 216 -11.84 4.89 -19.55
N HIS A 217 -11.51 3.92 -18.69
CA HIS A 217 -10.14 3.56 -18.32
C HIS A 217 -9.64 2.25 -18.96
N LEU A 218 -10.54 1.41 -19.51
CA LEU A 218 -10.20 0.12 -20.12
C LEU A 218 -9.31 0.20 -21.38
N PRO A 219 -9.41 1.19 -22.27
CA PRO A 219 -8.56 1.25 -23.48
C PRO A 219 -7.06 1.32 -23.16
N GLN A 220 -6.69 1.87 -22.03
CA GLN A 220 -5.30 1.96 -21.60
C GLN A 220 -4.77 0.62 -21.03
N MET A 221 -5.63 -0.16 -20.38
CA MET A 221 -5.28 -1.50 -19.89
C MET A 221 -5.13 -2.52 -21.02
N SER A 222 -5.95 -2.47 -22.07
CA SER A 222 -5.89 -3.45 -23.16
C SER A 222 -4.60 -3.36 -23.97
N LEU A 223 -3.99 -2.18 -24.09
CA LEU A 223 -2.71 -1.98 -24.76
C LEU A 223 -1.53 -2.50 -23.91
N ALA A 224 -1.59 -2.36 -22.59
CA ALA A 224 -0.56 -2.89 -21.69
C ALA A 224 -0.61 -4.42 -21.52
N MET A 225 -1.78 -5.06 -21.74
CA MET A 225 -1.94 -6.51 -21.70
C MET A 225 -1.62 -7.20 -23.03
N GLN A 226 -1.51 -6.47 -24.13
CA GLN A 226 -1.18 -7.00 -25.45
C GLN A 226 0.30 -6.89 -25.82
N ALA A 227 1.11 -6.24 -25.00
CA ALA A 227 2.56 -6.08 -25.14
C ALA A 227 3.32 -7.04 -24.20
#